data_ef290421d8f14257a6187b911055a991
#
_entry.id   ef290421d8f14257a6187b911055a991
#
_cell.length_a   1.000
_cell.length_b   1.000
_cell.length_c   1.000
_cell.angle_alpha   90.00
_cell.angle_beta   90.00
_cell.angle_gamma   90.00
#
_symmetry.space_group_name_H-M   'P 1'
#
loop_
_entity.id
_entity.type
_entity.pdbx_description
1 polymer ?
#
loop_
_entity_poly.entity_id
_entity_poly.type
_entity_poly.pdbx_seq_one_letter_code
_entity_poly.pdbx_strand_id
1 'polypeptide(L)'
;MEDKKFYLTQDGLVRIKKEYEMLRELKFAKARGESPEFLSSEDLNPEYLAFQEDLNFLEARLIEIDNILKNYEIIKNPGKEKRDAVGLGATVVVEVDRETDEFTLVGSLEANPSLGKISNQSPVGKALLGHKVGEEVLVSSPIKTIYKIKKIKYNLS
;
A
#
# COMPACT_ATOMS: atom_id res chain seq x y z
N MET A 1 16.22 15.85 -4.48
CA MET A 1 15.50 14.61 -4.15
C MET A 1 14.02 14.86 -4.31
N GLU A 2 13.41 14.14 -5.21
CA GLU A 2 11.97 14.21 -5.32
C GLU A 2 11.34 13.53 -4.12
N ASP A 3 10.49 14.25 -3.42
CA ASP A 3 9.75 13.68 -2.32
C ASP A 3 8.78 12.65 -2.87
N LYS A 4 8.96 11.42 -2.44
CA LYS A 4 8.14 10.31 -2.89
C LYS A 4 6.74 10.45 -2.31
N LYS A 5 5.74 10.68 -3.16
CA LYS A 5 4.35 10.74 -2.74
C LYS A 5 3.77 9.35 -2.58
N PHE A 6 2.94 9.20 -1.56
CA PHE A 6 2.20 7.99 -1.31
C PHE A 6 0.77 8.17 -1.80
N TYR A 7 0.31 7.28 -2.67
CA TYR A 7 -1.05 7.34 -3.20
C TYR A 7 -1.95 6.44 -2.40
N LEU A 8 -3.00 7.01 -1.82
CA LEU A 8 -3.93 6.31 -0.93
C LEU A 8 -5.36 6.51 -1.38
N THR A 9 -6.18 5.47 -1.24
CA THR A 9 -7.62 5.63 -1.29
C THR A 9 -8.08 6.31 0.00
N GLN A 10 -9.30 6.85 0.01
CA GLN A 10 -9.88 7.43 1.20
C GLN A 10 -9.93 6.41 2.35
N ASP A 11 -10.33 5.18 2.03
CA ASP A 11 -10.36 4.09 3.02
C ASP A 11 -8.97 3.75 3.54
N GLY A 12 -7.96 3.77 2.68
CA GLY A 12 -6.58 3.54 3.07
C GLY A 12 -6.08 4.62 4.02
N LEU A 13 -6.43 5.88 3.75
CA LEU A 13 -6.06 6.98 4.64
C LEU A 13 -6.71 6.82 6.03
N VAL A 14 -7.98 6.46 6.07
CA VAL A 14 -8.68 6.22 7.34
C VAL A 14 -7.99 5.10 8.13
N ARG A 15 -7.64 4.00 7.47
CA ARG A 15 -6.96 2.89 8.13
C ARG A 15 -5.59 3.27 8.67
N ILE A 16 -4.82 4.04 7.91
CA ILE A 16 -3.50 4.50 8.35
C ILE A 16 -3.61 5.45 9.55
N LYS A 17 -4.58 6.35 9.54
CA LYS A 17 -4.81 7.23 10.68
C LYS A 17 -5.21 6.46 11.93
N LYS A 18 -6.05 5.44 11.80
CA LYS A 18 -6.43 4.57 12.92
C LYS A 18 -5.23 3.80 13.46
N GLU A 19 -4.41 3.27 12.58
CA GLU A 19 -3.19 2.58 12.98
C GLU A 19 -2.27 3.51 13.75
N TYR A 20 -2.09 4.73 13.28
CA TYR A 20 -1.27 5.74 13.94
C TYR A 20 -1.74 6.01 15.36
N GLU A 21 -3.03 6.23 15.54
CA GLU A 21 -3.61 6.48 16.87
C GLU A 21 -3.43 5.27 17.79
N MET A 22 -3.70 4.08 17.29
CA MET A 22 -3.55 2.85 18.06
C MET A 22 -2.10 2.63 18.50
N LEU A 23 -1.14 2.84 17.60
CA LEU A 23 0.28 2.67 17.91
C LEU A 23 0.78 3.72 18.90
N ARG A 24 0.28 4.94 18.80
CA ARG A 24 0.60 6.00 19.76
C ARG A 24 0.12 5.62 21.15
N GLU A 25 -1.09 5.12 21.27
CA GLU A 25 -1.64 4.67 22.55
C GLU A 25 -0.86 3.52 23.14
N LEU A 26 -0.48 2.55 22.30
CA LEU A 26 0.34 1.43 22.74
C LEU A 26 1.71 1.89 23.22
N LYS A 27 2.35 2.77 22.48
CA LYS A 27 3.65 3.33 22.89
C LYS A 27 3.54 4.04 24.22
N PHE A 28 2.51 4.84 24.39
CA PHE A 28 2.28 5.61 25.60
C PHE A 28 2.01 4.68 26.80
N ALA A 29 1.20 3.63 26.62
CA ALA A 29 0.91 2.67 27.66
C ALA A 29 2.18 1.90 28.08
N LYS A 30 2.99 1.49 27.14
CA LYS A 30 4.25 0.82 27.42
C LYS A 30 5.23 1.72 28.17
N ALA A 31 5.28 3.00 27.82
CA ALA A 31 6.18 3.95 28.46
C ALA A 31 5.76 4.28 29.90
N ARG A 32 4.48 4.12 30.24
CA ARG A 32 3.95 4.54 31.54
C ARG A 32 4.13 3.58 32.69
N GLY A 33 4.37 2.31 32.46
CA GLY A 33 4.45 1.52 33.66
C GLY A 33 4.60 0.03 33.55
N GLU A 34 4.73 -0.49 32.36
CA GLU A 34 4.88 -1.91 32.17
C GLU A 34 6.30 -2.29 31.77
N SER A 35 7.27 -1.38 32.02
CA SER A 35 8.63 -1.75 31.73
C SER A 35 9.10 -2.79 32.78
N PRO A 36 9.68 -3.90 32.32
CA PRO A 36 10.25 -4.88 33.25
C PRO A 36 11.31 -4.24 34.11
N GLU A 37 11.38 -4.62 35.39
CA GLU A 37 12.38 -4.10 36.29
C GLU A 37 13.78 -4.41 35.79
N PHE A 38 14.57 -3.37 35.70
CA PHE A 38 15.94 -3.46 35.26
C PHE A 38 16.82 -3.63 36.53
N LEU A 39 17.17 -4.86 36.85
CA LEU A 39 17.86 -5.16 38.09
C LEU A 39 19.37 -4.97 38.02
N SER A 40 19.97 -5.03 36.86
CA SER A 40 21.41 -4.90 36.74
C SER A 40 21.79 -4.53 35.31
N SER A 41 22.72 -3.59 35.19
CA SER A 41 23.22 -3.15 33.87
C SER A 41 24.07 -4.22 33.16
N GLU A 42 24.49 -5.22 33.88
CA GLU A 42 25.33 -6.27 33.30
C GLU A 42 24.54 -7.52 32.89
N ASP A 43 23.36 -7.70 33.44
CA ASP A 43 22.54 -8.84 33.13
C ASP A 43 21.55 -8.48 32.02
N LEU A 44 21.74 -9.09 30.86
CA LEU A 44 20.81 -8.95 29.75
C LEU A 44 19.52 -9.68 30.13
N ASN A 45 18.55 -8.92 30.67
CA ASN A 45 17.23 -9.44 30.96
C ASN A 45 16.47 -9.64 29.66
N PRO A 46 16.10 -10.88 29.27
CA PRO A 46 15.37 -11.13 28.05
C PRO A 46 14.05 -10.36 27.95
N GLU A 47 13.35 -10.18 29.06
CA GLU A 47 12.09 -9.41 29.09
C GLU A 47 12.32 -7.94 28.77
N TYR A 48 13.40 -7.38 29.30
CA TYR A 48 13.77 -5.99 29.02
C TYR A 48 14.16 -5.80 27.56
N LEU A 49 14.93 -6.73 27.00
CA LEU A 49 15.32 -6.69 25.60
C LEU A 49 14.12 -6.78 24.68
N ALA A 50 13.18 -7.70 24.99
CA ALA A 50 11.94 -7.82 24.21
C ALA A 50 11.11 -6.55 24.30
N PHE A 51 11.02 -5.95 25.46
CA PHE A 51 10.32 -4.67 25.67
C PHE A 51 10.94 -3.56 24.82
N GLN A 52 12.28 -3.46 24.82
CA GLN A 52 12.98 -2.47 24.00
C GLN A 52 12.78 -2.70 22.50
N GLU A 53 12.82 -3.95 22.05
CA GLU A 53 12.58 -4.30 20.66
C GLU A 53 11.18 -3.90 20.24
N ASP A 54 10.18 -4.17 21.09
CA ASP A 54 8.79 -3.78 20.81
C ASP A 54 8.65 -2.26 20.73
N LEU A 55 9.27 -1.53 21.64
CA LEU A 55 9.25 -0.06 21.58
C LEU A 55 9.91 0.46 20.31
N ASN A 56 11.07 -0.09 19.96
CA ASN A 56 11.78 0.33 18.75
C ASN A 56 10.95 0.06 17.50
N PHE A 57 10.26 -1.08 17.46
CA PHE A 57 9.37 -1.42 16.35
C PHE A 57 8.21 -0.43 16.24
N LEU A 58 7.58 -0.12 17.37
CA LEU A 58 6.48 0.86 17.42
C LEU A 58 6.94 2.25 16.96
N GLU A 59 8.09 2.69 17.45
CA GLU A 59 8.65 3.98 17.07
C GLU A 59 8.99 4.05 15.59
N ALA A 60 9.60 3.00 15.05
CA ALA A 60 9.94 2.92 13.62
C ALA A 60 8.68 2.99 12.76
N ARG A 61 7.63 2.25 13.14
CA ARG A 61 6.37 2.26 12.40
C ARG A 61 5.67 3.62 12.49
N LEU A 62 5.72 4.27 13.65
CA LEU A 62 5.14 5.61 13.82
C LEU A 62 5.84 6.65 12.95
N ILE A 63 7.17 6.58 12.85
CA ILE A 63 7.96 7.46 11.98
C ILE A 63 7.57 7.23 10.51
N GLU A 64 7.45 5.97 10.12
CA GLU A 64 7.04 5.60 8.76
C GLU A 64 5.65 6.16 8.44
N ILE A 65 4.69 5.97 9.33
CA ILE A 65 3.32 6.49 9.14
C ILE A 65 3.32 8.02 9.10
N ASP A 66 4.09 8.66 9.97
CA ASP A 66 4.20 10.12 9.98
C ASP A 66 4.69 10.64 8.63
N ASN A 67 5.69 9.97 8.06
CA ASN A 67 6.19 10.31 6.73
C ASN A 67 5.13 10.13 5.64
N ILE A 68 4.34 9.05 5.73
CA ILE A 68 3.23 8.81 4.80
C ILE A 68 2.20 9.94 4.91
N LEU A 69 1.82 10.31 6.14
CA LEU A 69 0.81 11.34 6.36
C LEU A 69 1.27 12.75 5.97
N LYS A 70 2.56 12.97 5.85
CA LYS A 70 3.11 14.25 5.36
C LYS A 70 3.23 14.31 3.84
N ASN A 71 3.20 13.17 3.17
CA ASN A 71 3.49 13.09 1.73
C ASN A 71 2.47 12.24 0.96
N TYR A 72 1.22 12.24 1.37
CA TYR A 72 0.21 11.45 0.68
C TYR A 72 -0.61 12.28 -0.30
N GLU A 73 -1.21 11.59 -1.24
CA GLU A 73 -2.19 12.15 -2.17
C GLU A 73 -3.33 11.16 -2.31
N ILE A 74 -4.57 11.66 -2.21
CA ILE A 74 -5.75 10.80 -2.33
C ILE A 74 -6.00 10.46 -3.79
N ILE A 75 -6.20 9.18 -4.06
CA ILE A 75 -6.57 8.69 -5.37
C ILE A 75 -8.03 9.06 -5.61
N LYS A 76 -8.27 9.80 -6.70
CA LYS A 76 -9.61 10.25 -7.09
C LYS A 76 -10.00 9.67 -8.43
N ASN A 77 -11.30 9.50 -8.65
CA ASN A 77 -11.79 9.14 -9.96
C ASN A 77 -11.41 10.25 -10.94
N PRO A 78 -10.84 9.91 -12.11
CA PRO A 78 -10.58 10.92 -13.12
C PRO A 78 -11.88 11.45 -13.72
N GLY A 79 -11.81 12.57 -14.41
CA GLY A 79 -12.94 13.09 -15.18
C GLY A 79 -13.38 12.07 -16.23
N LYS A 80 -14.65 12.16 -16.65
CA LYS A 80 -15.24 11.22 -17.61
C LYS A 80 -14.40 11.03 -18.87
N GLU A 81 -13.72 12.07 -19.31
CA GLU A 81 -12.87 12.05 -20.49
C GLU A 81 -11.63 11.18 -20.37
N LYS A 82 -11.16 10.94 -19.12
CA LYS A 82 -9.95 10.18 -18.86
C LYS A 82 -10.21 8.76 -18.33
N ARG A 83 -11.47 8.37 -18.22
CA ARG A 83 -11.84 7.05 -17.69
C ARG A 83 -11.68 5.91 -18.71
N ASP A 84 -11.35 6.23 -19.93
CA ASP A 84 -11.09 5.23 -20.97
C ASP A 84 -9.68 4.65 -20.91
N ALA A 85 -8.81 5.24 -20.11
CA ALA A 85 -7.43 4.78 -19.92
C ALA A 85 -7.20 4.29 -18.50
N VAL A 86 -6.25 3.37 -18.35
CA VAL A 86 -5.88 2.80 -17.05
C VAL A 86 -5.07 3.82 -16.24
N GLY A 87 -5.52 4.11 -15.04
CA GLY A 87 -4.79 4.95 -14.09
C GLY A 87 -4.97 4.42 -12.68
N LEU A 88 -4.43 5.13 -11.69
CA LEU A 88 -4.63 4.79 -10.29
C LEU A 88 -6.12 4.79 -9.95
N GLY A 89 -6.55 3.76 -9.23
CA GLY A 89 -7.96 3.58 -8.87
C GLY A 89 -8.76 2.82 -9.90
N ALA A 90 -8.19 2.55 -11.08
CA ALA A 90 -8.90 1.80 -12.12
C ALA A 90 -9.00 0.33 -11.77
N THR A 91 -10.17 -0.25 -12.00
CA THR A 91 -10.37 -1.69 -12.01
C THR A 91 -10.35 -2.14 -13.48
N VAL A 92 -9.41 -2.99 -13.82
CA VAL A 92 -9.14 -3.42 -15.19
C VAL A 92 -9.48 -4.89 -15.32
N VAL A 93 -10.35 -5.22 -16.25
CA VAL A 93 -10.64 -6.60 -16.62
C VAL A 93 -9.78 -6.93 -17.82
N VAL A 94 -8.98 -7.97 -17.69
CA VAL A 94 -8.03 -8.39 -18.74
C VAL A 94 -8.26 -9.85 -19.11
N GLU A 95 -7.88 -10.20 -20.33
CA GLU A 95 -7.85 -11.58 -20.80
C GLU A 95 -6.40 -11.99 -20.93
N VAL A 96 -6.06 -13.08 -20.24
CA VAL A 96 -4.71 -13.67 -20.20
C VAL A 96 -4.85 -15.15 -20.42
N ASP A 97 -4.19 -15.69 -21.46
CA ASP A 97 -4.22 -17.14 -21.75
C ASP A 97 -5.64 -17.71 -21.81
N ARG A 98 -6.57 -16.97 -22.44
CA ARG A 98 -7.99 -17.30 -22.59
C ARG A 98 -8.78 -17.27 -21.29
N GLU A 99 -8.18 -16.84 -20.20
CA GLU A 99 -8.86 -16.65 -18.93
C GLU A 99 -9.03 -15.15 -18.65
N THR A 100 -10.11 -14.82 -17.96
CA THR A 100 -10.37 -13.43 -17.55
C THR A 100 -9.87 -13.21 -16.14
N ASP A 101 -9.15 -12.12 -15.93
CA ASP A 101 -8.69 -11.71 -14.62
C ASP A 101 -9.04 -10.24 -14.38
N GLU A 102 -9.08 -9.85 -13.14
CA GLU A 102 -9.46 -8.50 -12.75
C GLU A 102 -8.45 -7.94 -11.74
N PHE A 103 -7.96 -6.72 -12.01
CA PHE A 103 -7.02 -6.04 -11.13
C PHE A 103 -7.49 -4.63 -10.85
N THR A 104 -7.29 -4.18 -9.61
CA THR A 104 -7.48 -2.79 -9.25
C THR A 104 -6.12 -2.16 -8.98
N LEU A 105 -5.82 -1.05 -9.65
CA LEU A 105 -4.55 -0.36 -9.46
C LEU A 105 -4.62 0.56 -8.25
N VAL A 106 -3.72 0.32 -7.31
CA VAL A 106 -3.62 1.09 -6.07
C VAL A 106 -2.18 1.53 -5.86
N GLY A 107 -1.95 2.38 -4.87
CA GLY A 107 -0.59 2.69 -4.44
C GLY A 107 0.05 1.51 -3.74
N SER A 108 1.37 1.51 -3.63
CA SER A 108 2.14 0.39 -3.08
C SER A 108 1.73 0.00 -1.66
N LEU A 109 1.25 0.96 -0.86
CA LEU A 109 0.86 0.71 0.52
C LEU A 109 -0.43 -0.12 0.65
N GLU A 110 -1.28 -0.08 -0.36
CA GLU A 110 -2.56 -0.80 -0.36
C GLU A 110 -2.53 -2.03 -1.25
N ALA A 111 -1.40 -2.32 -1.87
CA ALA A 111 -1.29 -3.47 -2.76
C ALA A 111 -1.50 -4.77 -2.01
N ASN A 112 -2.35 -5.62 -2.56
CA ASN A 112 -2.64 -6.94 -2.03
C ASN A 112 -3.05 -7.84 -3.19
N PRO A 113 -2.07 -8.53 -3.81
CA PRO A 113 -2.35 -9.35 -5.00
C PRO A 113 -3.41 -10.43 -4.77
N SER A 114 -3.53 -10.96 -3.55
CA SER A 114 -4.54 -11.98 -3.25
C SER A 114 -5.97 -11.43 -3.34
N LEU A 115 -6.14 -10.11 -3.21
CA LEU A 115 -7.42 -9.43 -3.37
C LEU A 115 -7.55 -8.74 -4.73
N GLY A 116 -6.63 -8.99 -5.64
CA GLY A 116 -6.62 -8.35 -6.95
C GLY A 116 -6.18 -6.89 -6.93
N LYS A 117 -5.59 -6.42 -5.85
CA LYS A 117 -5.07 -5.05 -5.75
C LYS A 117 -3.58 -5.04 -6.07
N ILE A 118 -3.22 -4.46 -7.20
CA ILE A 118 -1.83 -4.41 -7.64
C ILE A 118 -1.30 -2.99 -7.56
N SER A 119 -0.01 -2.89 -7.26
CA SER A 119 0.67 -1.61 -7.19
C SER A 119 0.86 -1.01 -8.59
N ASN A 120 0.67 0.30 -8.69
CA ASN A 120 1.03 1.04 -9.90
C ASN A 120 2.53 0.95 -10.22
N GLN A 121 3.34 0.52 -9.27
CA GLN A 121 4.79 0.33 -9.45
C GLN A 121 5.16 -1.12 -9.75
N SER A 122 4.21 -2.05 -9.67
CA SER A 122 4.45 -3.44 -10.03
C SER A 122 4.65 -3.60 -11.54
N PRO A 123 5.30 -4.69 -12.00
CA PRO A 123 5.47 -4.89 -13.45
C PRO A 123 4.17 -4.88 -14.24
N VAL A 124 3.13 -5.54 -13.74
CA VAL A 124 1.82 -5.55 -14.39
C VAL A 124 1.17 -4.17 -14.34
N GLY A 125 1.20 -3.53 -13.17
CA GLY A 125 0.64 -2.19 -13.01
C GLY A 125 1.28 -1.15 -13.92
N LYS A 126 2.61 -1.14 -13.96
CA LYS A 126 3.35 -0.22 -14.86
C LYS A 126 3.01 -0.45 -16.33
N ALA A 127 2.91 -1.71 -16.71
CA ALA A 127 2.62 -2.07 -18.10
C ALA A 127 1.21 -1.64 -18.51
N LEU A 128 0.24 -1.76 -17.62
CA LEU A 128 -1.16 -1.42 -17.91
C LEU A 128 -1.42 0.08 -17.90
N LEU A 129 -0.68 0.86 -17.15
CA LEU A 129 -0.92 2.31 -17.02
C LEU A 129 -0.94 3.01 -18.38
N GLY A 130 -1.97 3.83 -18.58
CA GLY A 130 -2.12 4.63 -19.79
C GLY A 130 -2.75 3.92 -20.98
N HIS A 131 -2.93 2.61 -20.89
CA HIS A 131 -3.54 1.83 -21.98
C HIS A 131 -5.05 1.86 -21.91
N LYS A 132 -5.68 1.56 -23.06
CA LYS A 132 -7.13 1.64 -23.23
C LYS A 132 -7.74 0.30 -23.55
N VAL A 133 -9.08 0.23 -23.43
CA VAL A 133 -9.84 -0.99 -23.78
C VAL A 133 -9.52 -1.39 -25.22
N GLY A 134 -9.30 -2.68 -25.43
CA GLY A 134 -8.96 -3.25 -26.72
C GLY A 134 -7.47 -3.37 -26.98
N GLU A 135 -6.65 -2.68 -26.21
CA GLU A 135 -5.19 -2.76 -26.37
C GLU A 135 -4.63 -4.04 -25.77
N GLU A 136 -3.60 -4.54 -26.40
CA GLU A 136 -2.82 -5.67 -25.88
C GLU A 136 -1.55 -5.12 -25.26
N VAL A 137 -1.23 -5.57 -24.05
CA VAL A 137 -0.09 -5.09 -23.29
C VAL A 137 0.84 -6.25 -23.00
N LEU A 138 2.10 -6.11 -23.36
CA LEU A 138 3.13 -7.10 -23.04
C LEU A 138 3.69 -6.83 -21.65
N VAL A 139 3.58 -7.83 -20.78
CA VAL A 139 4.19 -7.79 -19.46
C VAL A 139 5.34 -8.79 -19.46
N SER A 140 6.55 -8.32 -19.20
CA SER A 140 7.76 -9.14 -19.33
C SER A 140 8.14 -9.90 -18.07
N SER A 141 7.62 -9.54 -16.91
CA SER A 141 8.04 -10.12 -15.64
C SER A 141 6.83 -10.66 -14.86
N PRO A 142 6.93 -11.84 -14.25
CA PRO A 142 8.08 -12.75 -14.24
C PRO A 142 8.25 -13.55 -15.55
N ILE A 143 7.18 -13.69 -16.32
CA ILE A 143 7.14 -14.39 -17.60
C ILE A 143 6.49 -13.49 -18.63
N LYS A 144 6.98 -13.48 -19.85
CA LYS A 144 6.36 -12.71 -20.93
C LYS A 144 4.93 -13.17 -21.14
N THR A 145 3.99 -12.28 -20.91
CA THR A 145 2.57 -12.57 -20.99
C THR A 145 1.87 -11.37 -21.66
N ILE A 146 0.89 -11.67 -22.51
CA ILE A 146 0.10 -10.63 -23.17
C ILE A 146 -1.23 -10.51 -22.43
N TYR A 147 -1.52 -9.29 -21.97
CA TYR A 147 -2.79 -8.94 -21.35
C TYR A 147 -3.62 -8.11 -22.33
N LYS A 148 -4.81 -8.58 -22.63
CA LYS A 148 -5.75 -7.81 -23.45
C LYS A 148 -6.74 -7.11 -22.54
N ILE A 149 -6.82 -5.80 -22.63
CA ILE A 149 -7.72 -5.01 -21.80
C ILE A 149 -9.14 -5.11 -22.34
N LYS A 150 -10.05 -5.67 -21.53
CA LYS A 150 -11.43 -5.87 -21.90
C LYS A 150 -12.35 -4.79 -21.37
N LYS A 151 -12.07 -4.27 -20.18
CA LYS A 151 -12.93 -3.28 -19.53
C LYS A 151 -12.11 -2.48 -18.53
N ILE A 152 -12.44 -1.20 -18.40
CA ILE A 152 -11.86 -0.29 -17.41
C ILE A 152 -13.00 0.38 -16.67
N LYS A 153 -12.97 0.35 -15.34
CA LYS A 153 -13.96 1.06 -14.52
C LYS A 153 -13.29 1.74 -13.33
N TYR A 154 -13.90 2.83 -12.90
CA TYR A 154 -13.47 3.58 -11.73
C TYR A 154 -14.62 3.63 -10.74
N ASN A 155 -14.45 2.96 -9.62
CA ASN A 155 -15.49 2.83 -8.59
C ASN A 155 -15.02 3.37 -7.24
N LEU A 156 -14.22 4.40 -7.22
CA LEU A 156 -13.80 5.03 -5.98
C LEU A 156 -14.93 5.89 -5.42
N SER A 157 -15.21 5.69 -4.14
CA SER A 157 -16.19 6.48 -3.42
C SER A 157 -15.60 7.83 -2.98
#